data_6d8518a9ca113b1abd39ae41a7fbc74c
#
_entry.id   6d8518a9ca113b1abd39ae41a7fbc74c
#
_cell.length_a   1.000
_cell.length_b   1.000
_cell.length_c   1.000
_cell.angle_alpha   90.00
_cell.angle_beta   90.00
_cell.angle_gamma   90.00
#
_symmetry.space_group_name_H-M   'P 1'
#
loop_
_entity.id
_entity.type
_entity.pdbx_description
1 polymer ?
#
loop_
_entity_poly.entity_id
_entity_poly.type
_entity_poly.pdbx_seq_one_letter_code
_entity_poly.pdbx_strand_id
1 'polypeptide(L)'
;LGIVESDDYIKTNMYERLYEIAKKNDCEVVKGDFYIFAYGKTEYVNVLRNSCEDIYNYKVNWNKDIRIFLGSDGINPIGIYRLDLLRTNQIKLNETPGASYQDNGLWFQIFALAKSIYFINEAFYMLRRDNPNSSVKSKEKVYCACEEYDFIRDFLKKHPDLEKTLAPICALHRFGNYMFTLERIDERYKLDFLKRFSQDFRKILKDKELDENLFGNINMQRINKIVENPVIYYYFSRGARARLQNQLVYRLGKVVVEAKSFNKIIKLPFLMLKICLEHNFEHKVYRSIVQFRPDLKLLPLECYLDYHEALVIKEHLSYKFGKLILLSFKGWYKGKIFILPFMLKKRYKEYKNKMI
;
A
#
# COMPACT_ATOMS: atom_id res chain seq x y z
N LEU A 1 8.20 -14.65 25.93
CA LEU A 1 7.22 -15.21 24.98
C LEU A 1 7.73 -15.05 23.57
N GLY A 2 7.65 -16.10 22.76
CA GLY A 2 7.77 -16.09 21.31
C GLY A 2 6.50 -16.68 20.70
N ILE A 3 6.22 -16.36 19.45
CA ILE A 3 5.07 -16.84 18.68
C ILE A 3 5.60 -17.47 17.40
N VAL A 4 5.07 -18.62 17.01
CA VAL A 4 5.30 -19.24 15.69
C VAL A 4 3.97 -19.64 15.12
N GLU A 5 3.67 -19.20 13.90
CA GLU A 5 2.45 -19.58 13.20
C GLU A 5 2.59 -21.00 12.62
N SER A 6 1.48 -21.71 12.47
CA SER A 6 1.49 -23.14 12.17
C SER A 6 2.00 -23.50 10.78
N ASP A 7 2.03 -22.57 9.84
CA ASP A 7 2.51 -22.74 8.47
C ASP A 7 3.87 -22.06 8.19
N ASP A 8 4.46 -21.49 9.24
CA ASP A 8 5.76 -20.84 9.22
C ASP A 8 6.84 -21.71 9.92
N TYR A 9 8.09 -21.28 9.82
CA TYR A 9 9.18 -21.89 10.58
C TYR A 9 10.27 -20.86 10.95
N ILE A 10 11.12 -21.24 11.91
CA ILE A 10 12.20 -20.40 12.44
C ILE A 10 13.56 -21.07 12.26
N LYS A 11 14.63 -20.29 12.23
CA LYS A 11 15.99 -20.81 12.39
C LYS A 11 16.19 -21.32 13.81
N THR A 12 16.95 -22.38 13.98
CA THR A 12 17.14 -23.07 15.27
C THR A 12 17.71 -22.18 16.36
N ASN A 13 18.51 -21.19 16.00
CA ASN A 13 19.16 -20.26 16.93
C ASN A 13 18.36 -18.96 17.19
N MET A 14 17.14 -18.83 16.65
CA MET A 14 16.36 -17.58 16.76
C MET A 14 16.17 -17.14 18.21
N TYR A 15 15.59 -18.02 19.03
CA TYR A 15 15.23 -17.65 20.41
C TYR A 15 16.45 -17.44 21.30
N GLU A 16 17.50 -18.25 21.13
CA GLU A 16 18.77 -18.06 21.83
C GLU A 16 19.34 -16.68 21.54
N ARG A 17 19.46 -16.33 20.26
CA ARG A 17 20.03 -15.05 19.83
C ARG A 17 19.23 -13.85 20.30
N LEU A 18 17.90 -13.88 20.12
CA LEU A 18 17.03 -12.80 20.59
C LEU A 18 17.04 -12.65 22.11
N TYR A 19 17.10 -13.77 22.85
CA TYR A 19 17.15 -13.74 24.30
C TYR A 19 18.49 -13.19 24.85
N GLU A 20 19.62 -13.55 24.26
CA GLU A 20 20.91 -12.97 24.57
C GLU A 20 20.90 -11.44 24.45
N ILE A 21 20.34 -10.94 23.36
CA ILE A 21 20.23 -9.50 23.11
C ILE A 21 19.28 -8.84 24.11
N ALA A 22 18.14 -9.46 24.39
CA ALA A 22 17.19 -8.96 25.37
C ALA A 22 17.83 -8.85 26.76
N LYS A 23 18.58 -9.87 27.18
CA LYS A 23 19.27 -9.91 28.46
C LYS A 23 20.40 -8.88 28.53
N LYS A 24 21.26 -8.84 27.49
CA LYS A 24 22.41 -7.92 27.43
C LYS A 24 21.98 -6.44 27.49
N ASN A 25 20.89 -6.09 26.82
CA ASN A 25 20.43 -4.72 26.72
C ASN A 25 19.27 -4.38 27.66
N ASP A 26 18.83 -5.32 28.49
CA ASP A 26 17.64 -5.20 29.34
C ASP A 26 16.44 -4.65 28.55
N CYS A 27 16.02 -5.38 27.51
CA CYS A 27 14.93 -4.99 26.64
C CYS A 27 13.65 -5.79 26.93
N GLU A 28 12.51 -5.15 26.78
CA GLU A 28 11.19 -5.77 26.91
C GLU A 28 10.74 -6.46 25.63
N VAL A 29 11.18 -5.92 24.48
CA VAL A 29 10.88 -6.45 23.15
C VAL A 29 12.16 -6.48 22.33
N VAL A 30 12.42 -7.61 21.67
CA VAL A 30 13.47 -7.72 20.64
C VAL A 30 12.87 -8.29 19.38
N LYS A 31 13.07 -7.62 18.25
CA LYS A 31 12.59 -8.05 16.93
C LYS A 31 13.74 -8.14 15.94
N GLY A 32 13.73 -9.18 15.11
CA GLY A 32 14.68 -9.33 14.01
C GLY A 32 14.04 -9.11 12.66
N ASP A 33 14.88 -9.06 11.63
CA ASP A 33 14.46 -9.18 10.25
C ASP A 33 13.90 -10.58 9.97
N PHE A 34 13.33 -10.78 8.80
CA PHE A 34 12.68 -12.04 8.45
C PHE A 34 12.86 -12.39 6.98
N TYR A 35 12.45 -13.57 6.61
CA TYR A 35 12.35 -13.99 5.22
C TYR A 35 10.89 -14.21 4.85
N ILE A 36 10.54 -13.83 3.63
CA ILE A 36 9.30 -14.28 2.98
C ILE A 36 9.67 -15.43 2.05
N PHE A 37 8.94 -16.54 2.14
CA PHE A 37 9.08 -17.61 1.17
C PHE A 37 7.77 -17.97 0.49
N ALA A 38 7.85 -18.18 -0.81
CA ALA A 38 6.71 -18.55 -1.65
C ALA A 38 7.22 -19.21 -2.94
N TYR A 39 6.57 -20.30 -3.35
CA TYR A 39 6.86 -20.99 -4.62
C TYR A 39 8.35 -21.29 -4.84
N GLY A 40 9.04 -21.74 -3.77
CA GLY A 40 10.47 -22.09 -3.82
C GLY A 40 11.43 -20.89 -3.88
N LYS A 41 10.95 -19.67 -3.73
CA LYS A 41 11.76 -18.45 -3.65
C LYS A 41 11.76 -17.90 -2.23
N THR A 42 12.88 -17.36 -1.82
CA THR A 42 13.06 -16.73 -0.50
C THR A 42 13.57 -15.31 -0.71
N GLU A 43 12.94 -14.37 -0.04
CA GLU A 43 13.29 -12.93 -0.05
C GLU A 43 13.58 -12.47 1.36
N TYR A 44 14.70 -11.77 1.55
CA TYR A 44 15.07 -11.13 2.81
C TYR A 44 14.27 -9.83 2.98
N VAL A 45 13.72 -9.61 4.16
CA VAL A 45 12.90 -8.43 4.46
C VAL A 45 13.39 -7.78 5.74
N ASN A 46 13.71 -6.50 5.66
CA ASN A 46 14.04 -5.68 6.81
C ASN A 46 12.77 -5.37 7.61
N VAL A 47 12.82 -5.57 8.92
CA VAL A 47 11.71 -5.20 9.82
C VAL A 47 11.54 -3.68 9.91
N LEU A 48 12.62 -2.92 9.76
CA LEU A 48 12.61 -1.46 9.70
C LEU A 48 12.68 -1.01 8.23
N ARG A 49 11.77 -0.12 7.85
CA ARG A 49 11.60 0.43 6.49
C ARG A 49 11.54 1.96 6.53
N ASN A 50 11.48 2.60 5.36
CA ASN A 50 11.19 4.03 5.21
C ASN A 50 12.16 4.94 5.97
N SER A 51 13.46 4.74 5.79
CA SER A 51 14.51 5.53 6.45
C SER A 51 14.52 5.40 7.98
N CYS A 52 14.21 4.20 8.49
CA CYS A 52 14.29 3.87 9.91
C CYS A 52 15.47 2.92 10.23
N GLU A 53 16.37 2.68 9.28
CA GLU A 53 17.50 1.77 9.40
C GLU A 53 18.51 2.22 10.47
N ASP A 54 18.54 3.50 10.80
CA ASP A 54 19.32 4.08 11.91
C ASP A 54 18.85 3.65 13.29
N ILE A 55 17.63 3.06 13.40
CA ILE A 55 17.07 2.55 14.66
C ILE A 55 17.62 1.16 15.01
N TYR A 56 18.21 0.40 14.07
CA TYR A 56 18.82 -0.89 14.38
C TYR A 56 19.91 -0.78 15.43
N ASN A 57 19.94 -1.78 16.31
CA ASN A 57 20.93 -1.95 17.36
C ASN A 57 20.93 -0.86 18.45
N TYR A 58 19.81 -0.15 18.59
CA TYR A 58 19.58 0.81 19.67
C TYR A 58 18.33 0.47 20.48
N LYS A 59 18.37 0.83 21.77
CA LYS A 59 17.21 0.74 22.65
C LYS A 59 16.29 1.95 22.39
N VAL A 60 15.09 1.69 21.92
CA VAL A 60 14.11 2.68 21.53
C VAL A 60 12.74 2.41 22.14
N ASN A 61 11.90 3.40 22.20
CA ASN A 61 10.45 3.31 22.39
C ASN A 61 9.79 4.47 21.63
N TRP A 62 8.47 4.46 21.53
CA TRP A 62 7.74 5.46 20.75
C TRP A 62 7.90 6.90 21.25
N ASN A 63 8.12 7.12 22.55
CA ASN A 63 8.41 8.46 23.11
C ASN A 63 9.74 9.03 22.62
N LYS A 64 10.72 8.17 22.35
CA LYS A 64 12.02 8.57 21.83
C LYS A 64 12.01 8.70 20.31
N ASP A 65 11.32 7.78 19.64
CA ASP A 65 11.24 7.75 18.20
C ASP A 65 9.91 7.15 17.72
N ILE A 66 9.01 8.04 17.32
CA ILE A 66 7.68 7.65 16.83
C ILE A 66 7.74 6.86 15.52
N ARG A 67 8.86 6.91 14.80
CA ARG A 67 9.05 6.19 13.55
C ARG A 67 8.92 4.67 13.70
N ILE A 68 9.10 4.13 14.90
CA ILE A 68 8.88 2.69 15.15
C ILE A 68 7.46 2.24 14.82
N PHE A 69 6.46 3.11 14.94
CA PHE A 69 5.08 2.83 14.50
C PHE A 69 4.87 3.01 12.99
N LEU A 70 5.64 3.89 12.37
CA LEU A 70 5.44 4.28 10.96
C LEU A 70 6.27 3.43 10.00
N GLY A 71 7.44 2.98 10.44
CA GLY A 71 8.44 2.31 9.61
C GLY A 71 8.77 0.88 10.03
N SER A 72 8.16 0.31 11.10
CA SER A 72 8.37 -1.09 11.45
C SER A 72 7.21 -1.98 11.02
N ASP A 73 7.53 -3.23 10.68
CA ASP A 73 6.50 -4.22 10.43
C ASP A 73 5.81 -4.68 11.71
N GLY A 74 4.47 -4.68 11.71
CA GLY A 74 3.63 -5.15 12.81
C GLY A 74 3.61 -6.67 13.03
N ILE A 75 4.48 -7.43 12.34
CA ILE A 75 4.54 -8.89 12.41
C ILE A 75 5.02 -9.34 13.79
N ASN A 76 4.15 -9.99 14.56
CA ASN A 76 4.48 -10.40 15.93
C ASN A 76 5.46 -11.60 16.01
N PRO A 77 5.39 -12.62 15.17
CA PRO A 77 6.24 -13.81 15.26
C PRO A 77 7.75 -13.56 15.09
N ILE A 78 8.16 -12.43 14.51
CA ILE A 78 9.59 -12.13 14.26
C ILE A 78 10.38 -11.68 15.50
N GLY A 79 9.83 -11.82 16.69
CA GLY A 79 10.45 -11.33 17.92
C GLY A 79 10.11 -12.10 19.17
N ILE A 80 10.66 -11.62 20.29
CA ILE A 80 10.35 -12.09 21.64
C ILE A 80 9.88 -10.94 22.51
N TYR A 81 9.09 -11.28 23.52
CA TYR A 81 8.41 -10.34 24.41
C TYR A 81 8.58 -10.75 25.87
N ARG A 82 8.93 -9.78 26.74
CA ARG A 82 9.01 -10.01 28.18
C ARG A 82 7.60 -10.31 28.73
N LEU A 83 7.46 -11.40 29.48
CA LEU A 83 6.16 -11.81 30.01
C LEU A 83 5.56 -10.80 30.99
N ASP A 84 6.42 -10.15 31.78
CA ASP A 84 5.95 -9.14 32.75
C ASP A 84 5.33 -7.92 32.03
N LEU A 85 5.89 -7.48 30.89
CA LEU A 85 5.25 -6.45 30.07
C LEU A 85 3.82 -6.84 29.70
N LEU A 86 3.62 -8.07 29.24
CA LEU A 86 2.31 -8.54 28.81
C LEU A 86 1.33 -8.69 29.98
N ARG A 87 1.79 -9.29 31.08
CA ARG A 87 0.94 -9.59 32.24
C ARG A 87 0.57 -8.35 33.03
N THR A 88 1.53 -7.51 33.36
CA THR A 88 1.33 -6.30 34.16
C THR A 88 0.40 -5.31 33.45
N ASN A 89 0.52 -5.20 32.12
CA ASN A 89 -0.32 -4.29 31.34
C ASN A 89 -1.56 -4.97 30.79
N GLN A 90 -1.81 -6.23 31.13
CA GLN A 90 -2.99 -7.00 30.67
C GLN A 90 -3.17 -6.98 29.14
N ILE A 91 -2.04 -7.01 28.40
CA ILE A 91 -2.03 -7.02 26.94
C ILE A 91 -2.72 -8.30 26.43
N LYS A 92 -3.69 -8.16 25.56
CA LYS A 92 -4.53 -9.26 25.06
C LYS A 92 -4.70 -9.17 23.55
N LEU A 93 -4.88 -10.32 22.93
CA LEU A 93 -5.46 -10.43 21.59
C LEU A 93 -6.95 -10.07 21.62
N ASN A 94 -7.45 -9.55 20.54
CA ASN A 94 -8.89 -9.40 20.34
C ASN A 94 -9.50 -10.79 20.04
N GLU A 95 -10.31 -11.31 20.94
CA GLU A 95 -10.89 -12.66 20.86
C GLU A 95 -12.10 -12.70 19.92
N THR A 96 -11.87 -12.36 18.63
CA THR A 96 -12.90 -12.44 17.59
C THR A 96 -12.89 -13.81 16.90
N PRO A 97 -14.06 -14.29 16.40
CA PRO A 97 -14.11 -15.55 15.65
C PRO A 97 -13.28 -15.52 14.38
N GLY A 98 -12.39 -16.49 14.23
CA GLY A 98 -11.51 -16.64 13.07
C GLY A 98 -10.31 -15.70 13.09
N ALA A 99 -9.14 -16.22 12.67
CA ALA A 99 -7.89 -15.46 12.64
C ALA A 99 -7.91 -14.42 11.50
N SER A 100 -7.91 -13.12 11.83
CA SER A 100 -7.71 -12.05 10.85
C SER A 100 -7.51 -10.71 11.54
N TYR A 101 -6.37 -10.04 11.29
CA TYR A 101 -5.98 -8.73 11.81
C TYR A 101 -5.70 -8.62 13.31
N GLN A 102 -5.88 -9.67 14.11
CA GLN A 102 -5.65 -9.67 15.57
C GLN A 102 -4.20 -9.38 15.96
N ASP A 103 -3.28 -9.62 15.05
CA ASP A 103 -1.86 -9.25 15.13
C ASP A 103 -1.65 -7.73 15.27
N ASN A 104 -2.51 -6.92 14.64
CA ASN A 104 -2.41 -5.46 14.71
C ASN A 104 -2.68 -4.93 16.12
N GLY A 105 -3.71 -5.43 16.79
CA GLY A 105 -4.05 -5.01 18.15
C GLY A 105 -2.99 -5.44 19.17
N LEU A 106 -2.46 -6.64 19.03
CA LEU A 106 -1.37 -7.13 19.88
C LEU A 106 -0.11 -6.28 19.70
N TRP A 107 0.32 -6.08 18.45
CA TRP A 107 1.47 -5.26 18.12
C TRP A 107 1.33 -3.83 18.64
N PHE A 108 0.15 -3.21 18.42
CA PHE A 108 -0.10 -1.82 18.81
C PHE A 108 0.00 -1.64 20.33
N GLN A 109 -0.64 -2.52 21.11
CA GLN A 109 -0.58 -2.47 22.58
C GLN A 109 0.86 -2.66 23.09
N ILE A 110 1.60 -3.65 22.56
CA ILE A 110 2.97 -3.91 22.94
C ILE A 110 3.85 -2.68 22.69
N PHE A 111 3.76 -2.08 21.50
CA PHE A 111 4.59 -0.94 21.14
C PHE A 111 4.22 0.33 21.90
N ALA A 112 2.94 0.50 22.23
CA ALA A 112 2.45 1.63 23.01
C ALA A 112 2.92 1.57 24.49
N LEU A 113 3.08 0.38 25.04
CA LEU A 113 3.35 0.18 26.47
C LEU A 113 4.81 -0.20 26.77
N ALA A 114 5.55 -0.70 25.78
CA ALA A 114 6.94 -1.09 25.96
C ALA A 114 7.85 0.12 26.23
N LYS A 115 8.64 0.05 27.28
CA LYS A 115 9.66 1.04 27.65
C LYS A 115 10.95 0.87 26.86
N SER A 116 11.19 -0.36 26.35
CA SER A 116 12.41 -0.71 25.63
C SER A 116 12.16 -1.76 24.55
N ILE A 117 12.37 -1.33 23.32
CA ILE A 117 12.30 -2.15 22.11
C ILE A 117 13.68 -2.13 21.46
N TYR A 118 14.11 -3.26 20.92
CA TYR A 118 15.38 -3.40 20.24
C TYR A 118 15.19 -4.13 18.92
N PHE A 119 15.67 -3.54 17.83
CA PHE A 119 15.62 -4.13 16.49
C PHE A 119 17.02 -4.59 16.09
N ILE A 120 17.11 -5.77 15.47
CA ILE A 120 18.35 -6.30 14.93
C ILE A 120 18.22 -6.63 13.46
N ASN A 121 19.26 -6.37 12.70
CA ASN A 121 19.33 -6.65 11.27
C ASN A 121 19.76 -8.09 10.96
N GLU A 122 19.24 -9.04 11.74
CA GLU A 122 19.44 -10.48 11.58
C GLU A 122 18.09 -11.15 11.35
N ALA A 123 17.96 -11.97 10.28
CA ALA A 123 16.71 -12.63 9.94
C ALA A 123 16.66 -14.08 10.41
N PHE A 124 15.58 -14.44 11.10
CA PHE A 124 15.39 -15.77 11.69
C PHE A 124 14.06 -16.42 11.33
N TYR A 125 13.02 -15.63 11.12
CA TYR A 125 11.66 -16.09 10.89
C TYR A 125 11.41 -16.27 9.40
N MET A 126 10.76 -17.38 9.03
CA MET A 126 10.42 -17.72 7.64
C MET A 126 8.91 -17.65 7.46
N LEU A 127 8.44 -16.51 6.95
CA LEU A 127 7.04 -16.20 6.75
C LEU A 127 6.52 -16.76 5.43
N ARG A 128 5.56 -17.66 5.48
CA ARG A 128 4.98 -18.30 4.29
C ARG A 128 3.92 -17.42 3.61
N ARG A 129 4.01 -17.23 2.28
CA ARG A 129 3.06 -16.43 1.50
C ARG A 129 2.32 -17.19 0.39
N ASP A 130 2.64 -18.45 0.15
CA ASP A 130 1.98 -19.28 -0.88
C ASP A 130 0.84 -20.15 -0.34
N ASN A 131 0.58 -20.18 0.96
CA ASN A 131 -0.51 -20.94 1.55
C ASN A 131 -1.87 -20.50 0.93
N PRO A 132 -2.59 -21.43 0.24
CA PRO A 132 -3.88 -21.11 -0.37
C PRO A 132 -4.98 -20.82 0.66
N ASN A 133 -4.85 -21.35 1.87
CA ASN A 133 -5.81 -21.20 2.97
C ASN A 133 -5.50 -20.01 3.89
N SER A 134 -4.53 -19.16 3.52
CA SER A 134 -4.18 -17.98 4.30
C SER A 134 -5.40 -17.06 4.49
N SER A 135 -5.61 -16.61 5.73
CA SER A 135 -6.69 -15.66 6.08
C SER A 135 -6.62 -14.36 5.28
N VAL A 136 -5.41 -13.95 4.87
CA VAL A 136 -5.15 -12.77 4.02
C VAL A 136 -5.84 -12.88 2.66
N LYS A 137 -6.07 -14.10 2.14
CA LYS A 137 -6.73 -14.33 0.84
C LYS A 137 -8.25 -14.42 0.93
N SER A 138 -8.84 -14.44 2.12
CA SER A 138 -10.29 -14.56 2.29
C SER A 138 -11.02 -13.32 1.79
N LYS A 139 -11.95 -13.52 0.87
CA LYS A 139 -12.80 -12.45 0.31
C LYS A 139 -14.02 -12.14 1.18
N GLU A 140 -14.32 -12.98 2.15
CA GLU A 140 -15.53 -12.91 3.00
C GLU A 140 -15.27 -12.29 4.37
N LYS A 141 -14.02 -12.15 4.79
CA LYS A 141 -13.64 -11.50 6.04
C LYS A 141 -13.66 -9.97 5.88
N VAL A 142 -14.88 -9.40 5.86
CA VAL A 142 -15.13 -8.01 5.46
C VAL A 142 -14.81 -7.03 6.59
N TYR A 143 -15.30 -7.31 7.82
CA TYR A 143 -15.27 -6.33 8.93
C TYR A 143 -14.21 -6.59 9.99
N CYS A 144 -13.38 -7.64 9.84
CA CYS A 144 -12.36 -7.98 10.84
C CYS A 144 -11.40 -6.83 11.13
N ALA A 145 -10.98 -6.08 10.09
CA ALA A 145 -10.17 -4.87 10.31
C ALA A 145 -10.94 -3.78 11.09
N CYS A 146 -12.25 -3.66 10.89
CA CYS A 146 -13.05 -2.67 11.62
C CYS A 146 -13.08 -3.00 13.11
N GLU A 147 -13.36 -4.25 13.45
CA GLU A 147 -13.44 -4.76 14.82
C GLU A 147 -12.08 -4.64 15.53
N GLU A 148 -11.00 -4.93 14.83
CA GLU A 148 -9.65 -4.81 15.37
C GLU A 148 -9.26 -3.37 15.69
N TYR A 149 -9.57 -2.43 14.78
CA TYR A 149 -9.27 -1.02 15.04
C TYR A 149 -10.25 -0.37 16.02
N ASP A 150 -11.46 -0.88 16.21
CA ASP A 150 -12.32 -0.50 17.30
C ASP A 150 -11.73 -0.96 18.66
N PHE A 151 -11.18 -2.19 18.70
CA PHE A 151 -10.46 -2.70 19.87
C PHE A 151 -9.23 -1.85 20.24
N ILE A 152 -8.41 -1.45 19.25
CA ILE A 152 -7.25 -0.55 19.47
C ILE A 152 -7.72 0.82 20.00
N ARG A 153 -8.78 1.38 19.42
CA ARG A 153 -9.33 2.66 19.93
C ARG A 153 -9.87 2.55 21.35
N ASP A 154 -10.52 1.46 21.71
CA ASP A 154 -10.99 1.24 23.08
C ASP A 154 -9.83 1.05 24.06
N PHE A 155 -8.73 0.47 23.62
CA PHE A 155 -7.48 0.46 24.39
C PHE A 155 -6.95 1.88 24.60
N LEU A 156 -6.84 2.70 23.54
CA LEU A 156 -6.35 4.09 23.65
C LEU A 156 -7.18 4.94 24.58
N LYS A 157 -8.52 4.83 24.53
CA LYS A 157 -9.43 5.57 25.45
C LYS A 157 -9.20 5.25 26.93
N LYS A 158 -8.72 4.05 27.25
CA LYS A 158 -8.35 3.67 28.61
C LYS A 158 -6.98 4.24 29.03
N HIS A 159 -6.23 4.81 28.10
CA HIS A 159 -4.90 5.37 28.28
C HIS A 159 -4.81 6.79 27.69
N PRO A 160 -5.40 7.82 28.33
CA PRO A 160 -5.48 9.17 27.78
C PRO A 160 -4.13 9.80 27.42
N ASP A 161 -3.07 9.46 28.16
CA ASP A 161 -1.71 9.93 27.91
C ASP A 161 -1.14 9.41 26.57
N LEU A 162 -1.55 8.19 26.18
CA LEU A 162 -1.18 7.56 24.91
C LEU A 162 -2.08 8.05 23.77
N GLU A 163 -3.37 8.22 24.05
CA GLU A 163 -4.40 8.55 23.07
C GLU A 163 -4.02 9.80 22.28
N LYS A 164 -3.63 10.87 22.98
CA LYS A 164 -3.30 12.16 22.35
C LYS A 164 -2.26 12.04 21.24
N THR A 165 -1.25 11.18 21.42
CA THR A 165 -0.15 11.03 20.45
C THR A 165 -0.39 9.89 19.48
N LEU A 166 -0.98 8.79 19.95
CA LEU A 166 -1.10 7.57 19.14
C LEU A 166 -2.43 7.43 18.38
N ALA A 167 -3.47 8.24 18.70
CA ALA A 167 -4.70 8.19 17.95
C ALA A 167 -4.54 8.52 16.45
N PRO A 168 -3.75 9.54 16.04
CA PRO A 168 -3.48 9.79 14.62
C PRO A 168 -2.76 8.64 13.92
N ILE A 169 -1.85 7.95 14.63
CA ILE A 169 -1.14 6.79 14.12
C ILE A 169 -2.08 5.60 13.96
N CYS A 170 -2.92 5.35 14.96
CA CYS A 170 -3.97 4.34 14.88
C CYS A 170 -4.88 4.59 13.67
N ALA A 171 -5.30 5.85 13.45
CA ALA A 171 -6.11 6.24 12.30
C ALA A 171 -5.38 5.99 10.97
N LEU A 172 -4.08 6.25 10.89
CA LEU A 172 -3.27 5.99 9.70
C LEU A 172 -3.21 4.48 9.37
N HIS A 173 -2.91 3.65 10.36
CA HIS A 173 -2.89 2.19 10.18
C HIS A 173 -4.29 1.64 9.86
N ARG A 174 -5.34 2.16 10.52
CA ARG A 174 -6.73 1.83 10.18
C ARG A 174 -7.03 2.12 8.72
N PHE A 175 -6.63 3.30 8.22
CA PHE A 175 -6.79 3.67 6.82
C PHE A 175 -6.09 2.67 5.89
N GLY A 176 -4.83 2.36 6.15
CA GLY A 176 -4.05 1.40 5.36
C GLY A 176 -4.72 0.03 5.30
N ASN A 177 -5.14 -0.51 6.44
CA ASN A 177 -5.81 -1.81 6.51
C ASN A 177 -7.22 -1.79 5.89
N TYR A 178 -7.94 -0.67 5.95
CA TYR A 178 -9.23 -0.52 5.27
C TYR A 178 -9.06 -0.49 3.75
N MET A 179 -8.05 0.20 3.25
CA MET A 179 -7.73 0.20 1.82
C MET A 179 -7.33 -1.20 1.35
N PHE A 180 -6.48 -1.90 2.09
CA PHE A 180 -6.12 -3.29 1.80
C PHE A 180 -7.34 -4.23 1.82
N THR A 181 -8.23 -4.08 2.80
CA THR A 181 -9.49 -4.85 2.87
C THR A 181 -10.36 -4.59 1.64
N LEU A 182 -10.52 -3.31 1.26
CA LEU A 182 -11.34 -2.90 0.12
C LEU A 182 -10.85 -3.48 -1.21
N GLU A 183 -9.53 -3.65 -1.37
CA GLU A 183 -8.94 -4.32 -2.54
C GLU A 183 -9.23 -5.82 -2.56
N ARG A 184 -9.17 -6.45 -1.40
CA ARG A 184 -9.22 -7.90 -1.24
C ARG A 184 -10.62 -8.51 -1.28
N ILE A 185 -11.61 -7.85 -0.62
CA ILE A 185 -12.97 -8.40 -0.45
C ILE A 185 -13.71 -8.54 -1.78
N ASP A 186 -14.68 -9.45 -1.80
CA ASP A 186 -15.57 -9.63 -2.95
C ASP A 186 -16.32 -8.34 -3.28
N GLU A 187 -16.55 -8.12 -4.57
CA GLU A 187 -17.19 -6.91 -5.09
C GLU A 187 -18.54 -6.60 -4.45
N ARG A 188 -19.34 -7.62 -4.15
CA ARG A 188 -20.66 -7.50 -3.51
C ARG A 188 -20.62 -6.83 -2.13
N TYR A 189 -19.47 -6.85 -1.44
CA TYR A 189 -19.32 -6.26 -0.10
C TYR A 189 -18.69 -4.85 -0.12
N LYS A 190 -18.10 -4.43 -1.23
CA LYS A 190 -17.31 -3.17 -1.27
C LYS A 190 -18.12 -1.93 -0.93
N LEU A 191 -19.36 -1.84 -1.41
CA LEU A 191 -20.20 -0.68 -1.11
C LEU A 191 -20.57 -0.61 0.38
N ASP A 192 -20.93 -1.72 0.98
CA ASP A 192 -21.29 -1.73 2.41
C ASP A 192 -20.07 -1.52 3.30
N PHE A 193 -18.92 -2.06 2.90
CA PHE A 193 -17.67 -1.75 3.58
C PHE A 193 -17.29 -0.25 3.48
N LEU A 194 -17.49 0.38 2.31
CA LEU A 194 -17.28 1.82 2.16
C LEU A 194 -18.22 2.68 3.01
N LYS A 195 -19.48 2.24 3.22
CA LYS A 195 -20.39 2.91 4.16
C LYS A 195 -19.85 2.83 5.59
N ARG A 196 -19.36 1.67 6.04
CA ARG A 196 -18.71 1.51 7.33
C ARG A 196 -17.45 2.36 7.44
N PHE A 197 -16.59 2.36 6.42
CA PHE A 197 -15.42 3.21 6.34
C PHE A 197 -15.79 4.70 6.52
N SER A 198 -16.82 5.17 5.79
CA SER A 198 -17.31 6.55 5.90
C SER A 198 -17.76 6.88 7.33
N GLN A 199 -18.47 5.99 7.99
CA GLN A 199 -18.94 6.20 9.37
C GLN A 199 -17.77 6.32 10.36
N ASP A 200 -16.80 5.41 10.26
CA ASP A 200 -15.65 5.38 11.16
C ASP A 200 -14.77 6.62 10.98
N PHE A 201 -14.45 6.98 9.73
CA PHE A 201 -13.62 8.16 9.46
C PHE A 201 -14.33 9.49 9.68
N ARG A 202 -15.66 9.54 9.55
CA ARG A 202 -16.45 10.71 9.98
C ARG A 202 -16.29 10.95 11.48
N LYS A 203 -16.27 9.87 12.28
CA LYS A 203 -16.03 9.96 13.71
C LYS A 203 -14.62 10.41 14.03
N ILE A 204 -13.60 9.83 13.38
CA ILE A 204 -12.18 10.19 13.53
C ILE A 204 -11.95 11.68 13.21
N LEU A 205 -12.56 12.18 12.13
CA LEU A 205 -12.49 13.60 11.75
C LEU A 205 -13.16 14.51 12.78
N LYS A 206 -14.34 14.10 13.28
CA LYS A 206 -15.07 14.85 14.33
C LYS A 206 -14.27 14.91 15.63
N ASP A 207 -13.66 13.80 16.01
CA ASP A 207 -12.88 13.66 17.25
C ASP A 207 -11.45 14.29 17.10
N LYS A 208 -11.11 14.81 15.91
CA LYS A 208 -9.81 15.41 15.57
C LYS A 208 -8.63 14.46 15.77
N GLU A 209 -8.84 13.19 15.55
CA GLU A 209 -7.82 12.13 15.67
C GLU A 209 -7.00 11.94 14.39
N LEU A 210 -7.07 12.84 13.42
CA LEU A 210 -6.39 12.73 12.14
C LEU A 210 -5.33 13.81 12.00
N ASP A 211 -4.10 13.42 11.66
CA ASP A 211 -3.01 14.32 11.29
C ASP A 211 -2.82 14.31 9.77
N GLU A 212 -3.18 15.40 9.11
CA GLU A 212 -3.11 15.53 7.65
C GLU A 212 -1.70 15.34 7.10
N ASN A 213 -0.65 15.70 7.88
CA ASN A 213 0.74 15.52 7.46
C ASN A 213 1.12 14.04 7.35
N LEU A 214 0.61 13.18 8.25
CA LEU A 214 0.84 11.75 8.20
C LEU A 214 0.13 11.08 7.00
N PHE A 215 -1.05 11.57 6.65
CA PHE A 215 -1.84 10.97 5.56
C PHE A 215 -1.41 11.46 4.17
N GLY A 216 -0.96 12.69 4.05
CA GLY A 216 -0.65 13.34 2.79
C GLY A 216 -1.88 13.64 1.92
N ASN A 217 -1.71 14.53 0.94
CA ASN A 217 -2.82 15.09 0.16
C ASN A 217 -3.69 14.06 -0.57
N ILE A 218 -3.09 13.01 -1.12
CA ILE A 218 -3.83 12.00 -1.90
C ILE A 218 -4.78 11.20 -0.99
N ASN A 219 -4.28 10.75 0.16
CA ASN A 219 -5.10 9.98 1.10
C ASN A 219 -6.17 10.84 1.74
N MET A 220 -5.87 12.11 2.05
CA MET A 220 -6.86 13.07 2.54
C MET A 220 -8.00 13.31 1.53
N GLN A 221 -7.68 13.51 0.25
CA GLN A 221 -8.70 13.62 -0.79
C GLN A 221 -9.57 12.35 -0.87
N ARG A 222 -8.96 11.18 -0.74
CA ARG A 222 -9.68 9.90 -0.74
C ARG A 222 -10.61 9.77 0.46
N ILE A 223 -10.12 10.06 1.67
CA ILE A 223 -10.91 10.04 2.91
C ILE A 223 -12.09 11.00 2.80
N ASN A 224 -11.85 12.26 2.40
CA ASN A 224 -12.89 13.27 2.28
C ASN A 224 -13.99 12.84 1.31
N LYS A 225 -13.66 12.26 0.16
CA LYS A 225 -14.65 11.76 -0.80
C LYS A 225 -15.44 10.55 -0.29
N ILE A 226 -14.78 9.62 0.42
CA ILE A 226 -15.47 8.48 1.05
C ILE A 226 -16.42 8.98 2.15
N VAL A 227 -15.98 9.91 2.98
CA VAL A 227 -16.77 10.48 4.09
C VAL A 227 -17.93 11.33 3.58
N GLU A 228 -17.70 12.12 2.52
CA GLU A 228 -18.73 12.94 1.88
C GLU A 228 -19.88 12.06 1.34
N ASN A 229 -19.57 11.12 0.48
CA ASN A 229 -20.55 10.20 -0.07
C ASN A 229 -19.93 8.87 -0.54
N PRO A 230 -19.99 7.80 0.25
CA PRO A 230 -19.40 6.50 -0.07
C PRO A 230 -20.04 5.85 -1.30
N VAL A 231 -21.33 6.15 -1.60
CA VAL A 231 -22.02 5.61 -2.78
C VAL A 231 -21.47 6.27 -4.04
N ILE A 232 -21.40 7.61 -4.05
CA ILE A 232 -20.79 8.34 -5.17
C ILE A 232 -19.34 7.90 -5.35
N TYR A 233 -18.56 7.83 -4.27
CA TYR A 233 -17.19 7.34 -4.35
C TYR A 233 -17.11 5.95 -4.98
N TYR A 234 -17.94 5.00 -4.57
CA TYR A 234 -17.98 3.64 -5.10
C TYR A 234 -18.19 3.60 -6.63
N TYR A 235 -19.16 4.36 -7.14
CA TYR A 235 -19.49 4.34 -8.57
C TYR A 235 -18.54 5.19 -9.42
N PHE A 236 -18.06 6.33 -8.94
CA PHE A 236 -17.23 7.25 -9.71
C PHE A 236 -15.73 7.08 -9.51
N SER A 237 -15.28 6.33 -8.53
CA SER A 237 -13.86 5.96 -8.35
C SER A 237 -13.47 4.68 -9.10
N ARG A 238 -14.17 4.37 -10.19
CA ARG A 238 -13.87 3.25 -11.09
C ARG A 238 -13.50 3.79 -12.46
N GLY A 239 -12.74 3.01 -13.20
CA GLY A 239 -12.32 3.39 -14.55
C GLY A 239 -10.90 3.93 -14.64
N ALA A 240 -10.03 3.64 -13.65
CA ALA A 240 -8.60 3.92 -13.74
C ALA A 240 -7.98 3.29 -14.99
N ARG A 241 -8.44 2.08 -15.35
CA ARG A 241 -8.03 1.38 -16.58
C ARG A 241 -8.38 2.20 -17.82
N ALA A 242 -9.61 2.69 -17.94
CA ALA A 242 -10.05 3.52 -19.06
C ALA A 242 -9.29 4.84 -19.11
N ARG A 243 -9.05 5.47 -17.93
CA ARG A 243 -8.24 6.70 -17.84
C ARG A 243 -6.81 6.50 -18.32
N LEU A 244 -6.15 5.38 -17.94
CA LEU A 244 -4.81 5.07 -18.41
C LEU A 244 -4.77 4.80 -19.92
N GLN A 245 -5.79 4.11 -20.46
CA GLN A 245 -5.90 3.87 -21.89
C GLN A 245 -6.21 5.14 -22.69
N ASN A 246 -6.88 6.12 -22.11
CA ASN A 246 -7.18 7.41 -22.72
C ASN A 246 -6.02 8.43 -22.60
N GLN A 247 -4.98 8.13 -21.84
CA GLN A 247 -3.78 8.99 -21.81
C GLN A 247 -3.12 9.06 -23.19
N LEU A 248 -2.60 10.25 -23.53
CA LEU A 248 -1.88 10.48 -24.79
C LEU A 248 -0.78 9.42 -25.02
N VAL A 249 -0.05 9.08 -23.97
CA VAL A 249 0.97 8.03 -23.97
C VAL A 249 0.42 6.70 -24.52
N TYR A 250 -0.70 6.22 -24.01
CA TYR A 250 -1.26 4.94 -24.43
C TYR A 250 -1.82 5.01 -25.85
N ARG A 251 -2.57 6.09 -26.17
CA ARG A 251 -3.19 6.31 -27.50
C ARG A 251 -2.13 6.36 -28.61
N LEU A 252 -1.02 7.09 -28.42
CA LEU A 252 0.08 7.15 -29.40
C LEU A 252 0.77 5.80 -29.59
N GLY A 253 1.05 5.08 -28.51
CA GLY A 253 1.69 3.78 -28.63
C GLY A 253 0.77 2.72 -29.23
N LYS A 254 -0.55 2.78 -28.97
CA LYS A 254 -1.54 1.86 -29.50
C LYS A 254 -1.56 1.88 -31.04
N VAL A 255 -1.59 3.05 -31.66
CA VAL A 255 -1.61 3.14 -33.13
C VAL A 255 -0.33 2.59 -33.77
N VAL A 256 0.81 2.71 -33.09
CA VAL A 256 2.08 2.12 -33.57
C VAL A 256 2.04 0.59 -33.45
N VAL A 257 1.53 0.03 -32.36
CA VAL A 257 1.37 -1.43 -32.18
C VAL A 257 0.40 -2.03 -33.20
N GLU A 258 -0.64 -1.29 -33.57
CA GLU A 258 -1.67 -1.70 -34.53
C GLU A 258 -1.26 -1.50 -36.01
N ALA A 259 -0.16 -0.79 -36.27
CA ALA A 259 0.33 -0.51 -37.62
C ALA A 259 1.14 -1.70 -38.19
N LYS A 260 0.45 -2.82 -38.48
CA LYS A 260 1.08 -4.05 -39.00
C LYS A 260 1.25 -4.09 -40.53
N SER A 261 0.68 -3.15 -41.27
CA SER A 261 0.79 -3.12 -42.74
C SER A 261 1.48 -1.83 -43.20
N PHE A 262 2.10 -1.88 -44.38
CA PHE A 262 2.84 -0.77 -44.96
C PHE A 262 1.96 0.49 -45.10
N ASN A 263 0.72 0.33 -45.57
CA ASN A 263 -0.22 1.44 -45.68
C ASN A 263 -0.55 2.09 -44.33
N LYS A 264 -0.61 1.31 -43.23
CA LYS A 264 -0.83 1.86 -41.90
C LYS A 264 0.40 2.58 -41.37
N ILE A 265 1.60 2.11 -41.68
CA ILE A 265 2.86 2.75 -41.30
C ILE A 265 3.01 4.13 -41.93
N ILE A 266 2.70 4.28 -43.20
CA ILE A 266 2.74 5.58 -43.91
C ILE A 266 1.77 6.59 -43.30
N LYS A 267 0.63 6.13 -42.80
CA LYS A 267 -0.40 6.98 -42.18
C LYS A 267 -0.11 7.36 -40.71
N LEU A 268 0.91 6.73 -40.06
CA LEU A 268 1.23 6.96 -38.66
C LEU A 268 1.41 8.43 -38.28
N PRO A 269 2.21 9.25 -39.02
CA PRO A 269 2.41 10.65 -38.63
C PRO A 269 1.09 11.43 -38.56
N PHE A 270 0.20 11.22 -39.51
CA PHE A 270 -1.13 11.89 -39.57
C PHE A 270 -2.02 11.40 -38.42
N LEU A 271 -2.04 10.09 -38.13
CA LEU A 271 -2.82 9.53 -37.04
C LEU A 271 -2.31 10.03 -35.68
N MET A 272 -1.00 10.11 -35.49
CA MET A 272 -0.41 10.64 -34.27
C MET A 272 -0.74 12.12 -34.08
N LEU A 273 -0.64 12.93 -35.16
CA LEU A 273 -1.02 14.34 -35.11
C LEU A 273 -2.51 14.50 -34.76
N LYS A 274 -3.41 13.74 -35.40
CA LYS A 274 -4.82 13.71 -35.07
C LYS A 274 -5.07 13.41 -33.59
N ILE A 275 -4.44 12.38 -33.04
CA ILE A 275 -4.56 12.01 -31.62
C ILE A 275 -4.08 13.14 -30.70
N CYS A 276 -2.98 13.82 -31.05
CA CYS A 276 -2.50 14.96 -30.27
C CYS A 276 -3.50 16.13 -30.27
N LEU A 277 -4.09 16.43 -31.42
CA LEU A 277 -5.10 17.49 -31.55
C LEU A 277 -6.36 17.16 -30.75
N GLU A 278 -6.89 15.94 -30.91
CA GLU A 278 -8.04 15.47 -30.14
C GLU A 278 -7.79 15.54 -28.63
N HIS A 279 -6.65 15.03 -28.18
CA HIS A 279 -6.27 15.04 -26.76
C HIS A 279 -6.18 16.47 -26.21
N ASN A 280 -5.58 17.39 -26.96
CA ASN A 280 -5.51 18.80 -26.55
C ASN A 280 -6.88 19.46 -26.49
N PHE A 281 -7.77 19.15 -27.43
CA PHE A 281 -9.14 19.64 -27.41
C PHE A 281 -9.92 19.08 -26.21
N GLU A 282 -9.88 17.76 -25.98
CA GLU A 282 -10.49 17.10 -24.81
C GLU A 282 -10.01 17.72 -23.49
N HIS A 283 -8.72 18.02 -23.38
CA HIS A 283 -8.15 18.68 -22.20
C HIS A 283 -8.62 20.12 -22.02
N LYS A 284 -8.78 20.88 -23.11
CA LYS A 284 -9.33 22.25 -23.02
C LYS A 284 -10.78 22.21 -22.54
N VAL A 285 -11.61 21.35 -23.15
CA VAL A 285 -13.00 21.17 -22.74
C VAL A 285 -13.10 20.76 -21.26
N TYR A 286 -12.31 19.79 -20.84
CA TYR A 286 -12.29 19.34 -19.44
C TYR A 286 -11.92 20.49 -18.48
N ARG A 287 -10.89 21.28 -18.79
CA ARG A 287 -10.49 22.43 -17.96
C ARG A 287 -11.62 23.45 -17.84
N SER A 288 -12.30 23.75 -18.96
CA SER A 288 -13.44 24.68 -18.94
C SER A 288 -14.58 24.13 -18.07
N ILE A 289 -14.90 22.84 -18.18
CA ILE A 289 -15.94 22.21 -17.35
C ILE A 289 -15.56 22.32 -15.85
N VAL A 290 -14.34 21.97 -15.49
CA VAL A 290 -13.88 22.00 -14.09
C VAL A 290 -13.81 23.44 -13.53
N GLN A 291 -13.58 24.43 -14.38
CA GLN A 291 -13.62 25.85 -13.98
C GLN A 291 -15.03 26.26 -13.55
N PHE A 292 -16.08 25.82 -14.26
CA PHE A 292 -17.47 26.11 -13.92
C PHE A 292 -18.06 25.17 -12.87
N ARG A 293 -17.61 23.93 -12.85
CA ARG A 293 -18.07 22.87 -11.95
C ARG A 293 -16.87 22.16 -11.30
N PRO A 294 -16.26 22.77 -10.25
CA PRO A 294 -15.11 22.18 -9.56
C PRO A 294 -15.38 20.80 -8.95
N ASP A 295 -16.64 20.51 -8.64
CA ASP A 295 -17.10 19.21 -8.16
C ASP A 295 -16.88 18.06 -9.15
N LEU A 296 -16.83 18.37 -10.46
CA LEU A 296 -16.56 17.41 -11.54
C LEU A 296 -15.06 17.15 -11.76
N LYS A 297 -14.18 17.72 -10.93
CA LYS A 297 -12.74 17.44 -10.99
C LYS A 297 -12.49 15.97 -10.70
N LEU A 298 -11.84 15.29 -11.66
CA LEU A 298 -11.47 13.89 -11.52
C LEU A 298 -10.48 13.72 -10.36
N LEU A 299 -10.69 12.67 -9.56
CA LEU A 299 -9.76 12.27 -8.52
C LEU A 299 -8.38 11.90 -9.10
N PRO A 300 -7.29 12.03 -8.31
CA PRO A 300 -6.02 11.37 -8.64
C PRO A 300 -6.24 9.89 -8.98
N LEU A 301 -5.46 9.35 -9.92
CA LEU A 301 -5.62 7.94 -10.33
C LEU A 301 -5.48 6.97 -9.17
N GLU A 302 -4.61 7.30 -8.23
CA GLU A 302 -4.33 6.53 -7.01
C GLU A 302 -5.55 6.41 -6.08
N CYS A 303 -6.51 7.32 -6.22
CA CYS A 303 -7.77 7.29 -5.45
C CYS A 303 -8.83 6.35 -6.04
N TYR A 304 -8.58 5.78 -7.21
CA TYR A 304 -9.54 4.88 -7.85
C TYR A 304 -9.47 3.48 -7.25
N LEU A 305 -10.63 2.84 -7.09
CA LEU A 305 -10.75 1.49 -6.51
C LEU A 305 -10.07 0.42 -7.37
N ASP A 306 -10.07 0.60 -8.69
CA ASP A 306 -9.45 -0.29 -9.66
C ASP A 306 -8.03 0.15 -10.06
N TYR A 307 -7.38 1.02 -9.26
CA TYR A 307 -6.07 1.57 -9.61
C TYR A 307 -4.99 0.49 -9.73
N HIS A 308 -4.88 -0.41 -8.75
CA HIS A 308 -3.85 -1.45 -8.76
C HIS A 308 -4.04 -2.43 -9.93
N GLU A 309 -5.27 -2.81 -10.22
CA GLU A 309 -5.61 -3.64 -11.39
C GLU A 309 -5.28 -2.91 -12.70
N ALA A 310 -5.50 -1.60 -12.72
CA ALA A 310 -5.22 -0.77 -13.89
C ALA A 310 -3.72 -0.57 -14.18
N LEU A 311 -2.83 -0.74 -13.18
CA LEU A 311 -1.38 -0.60 -13.37
C LEU A 311 -0.83 -1.56 -14.44
N VAL A 312 -1.45 -2.71 -14.66
CA VAL A 312 -1.11 -3.63 -15.75
C VAL A 312 -1.08 -2.93 -17.12
N ILE A 313 -1.90 -1.89 -17.31
CA ILE A 313 -1.90 -1.10 -18.56
C ILE A 313 -0.54 -0.44 -18.82
N LYS A 314 0.21 -0.06 -17.77
CA LYS A 314 1.55 0.52 -17.91
C LYS A 314 2.57 -0.49 -18.41
N GLU A 315 2.30 -1.78 -18.23
CA GLU A 315 3.12 -2.88 -18.75
C GLU A 315 2.81 -3.24 -20.21
N HIS A 316 1.67 -2.80 -20.75
CA HIS A 316 1.31 -3.03 -22.14
C HIS A 316 2.33 -2.40 -23.09
N LEU A 317 2.58 -3.10 -24.21
CA LEU A 317 3.49 -2.63 -25.26
C LEU A 317 3.09 -1.25 -25.77
N SER A 318 1.78 -0.99 -25.90
CA SER A 318 1.23 0.32 -26.28
C SER A 318 1.70 1.43 -25.33
N TYR A 319 1.63 1.22 -24.00
CA TYR A 319 2.08 2.23 -23.05
C TYR A 319 3.60 2.45 -23.12
N LYS A 320 4.37 1.37 -23.22
CA LYS A 320 5.83 1.41 -23.35
C LYS A 320 6.28 2.12 -24.63
N PHE A 321 5.62 1.87 -25.76
CA PHE A 321 5.88 2.54 -27.02
C PHE A 321 5.53 4.03 -26.96
N GLY A 322 4.34 4.38 -26.43
CA GLY A 322 3.94 5.76 -26.28
C GLY A 322 4.90 6.58 -25.41
N LYS A 323 5.44 5.97 -24.33
CA LYS A 323 6.46 6.61 -23.48
C LYS A 323 7.73 6.92 -24.28
N LEU A 324 8.20 5.98 -25.10
CA LEU A 324 9.37 6.20 -25.97
C LEU A 324 9.10 7.31 -27.00
N ILE A 325 7.93 7.31 -27.62
CA ILE A 325 7.50 8.33 -28.58
C ILE A 325 7.56 9.72 -27.93
N LEU A 326 6.87 9.92 -26.80
CA LEU A 326 6.85 11.22 -26.14
C LEU A 326 8.23 11.69 -25.69
N LEU A 327 9.07 10.77 -25.19
CA LEU A 327 10.47 11.09 -24.81
C LEU A 327 11.31 11.49 -26.04
N SER A 328 11.09 10.84 -27.17
CA SER A 328 11.81 11.17 -28.42
C SER A 328 11.39 12.54 -28.99
N PHE A 329 10.10 12.86 -28.92
CA PHE A 329 9.61 14.18 -29.30
C PHE A 329 10.10 15.29 -28.36
N LYS A 330 10.14 15.06 -27.03
CA LYS A 330 10.75 16.02 -26.09
C LYS A 330 12.23 16.26 -26.35
N GLY A 331 12.93 15.28 -26.92
CA GLY A 331 14.36 15.36 -27.26
C GLY A 331 14.64 15.51 -28.74
N TRP A 332 13.69 16.03 -29.53
CA TRP A 332 13.82 16.14 -31.00
C TRP A 332 15.08 16.93 -31.42
N TYR A 333 15.38 18.02 -30.73
CA TYR A 333 16.55 18.86 -30.95
C TYR A 333 17.90 18.15 -30.65
N LYS A 334 17.88 17.02 -29.95
CA LYS A 334 19.03 16.14 -29.68
C LYS A 334 19.08 14.93 -30.64
N GLY A 335 18.31 14.95 -31.72
CA GLY A 335 18.27 13.88 -32.72
C GLY A 335 17.55 12.59 -32.25
N LYS A 336 16.88 12.58 -31.08
CA LYS A 336 16.23 11.38 -30.52
C LYS A 336 15.12 10.81 -31.43
N ILE A 337 14.54 11.63 -32.28
CA ILE A 337 13.51 11.20 -33.23
C ILE A 337 14.06 10.20 -34.27
N PHE A 338 15.31 10.37 -34.71
CA PHE A 338 15.94 9.50 -35.71
C PHE A 338 16.29 8.10 -35.17
N ILE A 339 16.51 7.99 -33.86
CA ILE A 339 16.79 6.70 -33.21
C ILE A 339 15.52 6.01 -32.70
N LEU A 340 14.37 6.66 -32.76
CA LEU A 340 13.06 6.12 -32.28
C LEU A 340 12.74 4.74 -32.90
N PRO A 341 12.87 4.48 -34.23
CA PRO A 341 12.58 3.16 -34.78
C PRO A 341 13.41 2.04 -34.17
N PHE A 342 14.70 2.30 -33.91
CA PHE A 342 15.59 1.33 -33.26
C PHE A 342 15.20 1.08 -31.80
N MET A 343 14.80 2.12 -31.06
CA MET A 343 14.33 2.00 -29.69
C MET A 343 13.03 1.19 -29.60
N LEU A 344 12.09 1.41 -30.52
CA LEU A 344 10.84 0.64 -30.60
C LEU A 344 11.13 -0.85 -30.92
N LYS A 345 12.01 -1.13 -31.88
CA LYS A 345 12.41 -2.51 -32.22
C LYS A 345 13.06 -3.22 -31.05
N LYS A 346 13.98 -2.53 -30.34
CA LYS A 346 14.61 -3.08 -29.12
C LYS A 346 13.56 -3.41 -28.06
N ARG A 347 12.65 -2.46 -27.75
CA ARG A 347 11.62 -2.64 -26.74
C ARG A 347 10.62 -3.77 -27.11
N TYR A 348 10.33 -3.92 -28.40
CA TYR A 348 9.49 -5.04 -28.87
C TYR A 348 10.14 -6.41 -28.61
N LYS A 349 11.44 -6.54 -28.89
CA LYS A 349 12.19 -7.77 -28.59
C LYS A 349 12.19 -8.08 -27.09
N GLU A 350 12.47 -7.09 -26.25
CA GLU A 350 12.45 -7.23 -24.78
C GLU A 350 11.06 -7.67 -24.27
N TYR A 351 10.00 -7.10 -24.85
CA TYR A 351 8.63 -7.46 -24.49
C TYR A 351 8.30 -8.91 -24.87
N LYS A 352 8.67 -9.33 -26.07
CA LYS A 352 8.46 -10.69 -26.54
C LYS A 352 9.19 -11.73 -25.68
N ASN A 353 10.43 -11.44 -25.29
CA ASN A 353 11.24 -12.34 -24.45
C ASN A 353 10.71 -12.49 -23.00
N LYS A 354 9.90 -11.54 -22.52
CA LYS A 354 9.24 -11.64 -21.20
C LYS A 354 7.93 -12.44 -21.22
N MET A 355 7.39 -12.71 -22.40
CA MET A 355 6.13 -13.48 -22.56
C MET A 355 6.36 -14.97 -22.85
N ILE A 356 7.61 -15.35 -23.07
CA ILE A 356 8.10 -16.74 -23.17
C ILE A 356 8.67 -17.14 -21.80
#